data_efd968bb2692b6e4e17199bbcce20c22
#
_entry.id   efd968bb2692b6e4e17199bbcce20c22
#
_cell.length_a   1.000
_cell.length_b   1.000
_cell.length_c   1.000
_cell.angle_alpha   90.00
_cell.angle_beta   90.00
_cell.angle_gamma   90.00
#
_symmetry.space_group_name_H-M   'P 1'
#
loop_
_entity.id
_entity.type
_entity.pdbx_description
1 polymer ?
#
loop_
_entity_poly.entity_id
_entity_poly.type
_entity_poly.pdbx_seq_one_letter_code
_entity_poly.pdbx_strand_id
1 'polypeptide(L)'
;MKILILCSTLDLTKPFGATPSLWQLLKGFYEEGHELIVIPYHGHAINTLWWRSVQNPNYYEGVAMDKILRLFNKPSRRVSRISFIPIIARLLTKPKLYKIIIETLRQEKNIEAIMMIAVPLNQIKGLANKIKKQYAIPIIHYDLDVPTSLPSHGGFTFNYIKGADLSEYDSIIVPSEGSITELKELGARDAKVVHFGVDPDVYKPITVKKDIDFLFFGNGGSSRAKNLKMMITDPSSVLDYKFVVSGRDLGIDLGRSRILPPFSFSEWRNFCCRAKINLNVVRDLHANVFSTSTSRPFELAAMRCCVVSSPYMGL
;
A
#
# COMPACT_ATOMS: atom_id res chain seq x y z
N MET A 1 22.54 -9.46 0.50
CA MET A 1 21.94 -9.96 -0.76
C MET A 1 21.75 -8.82 -1.74
N LYS A 2 21.82 -9.12 -3.06
CA LYS A 2 21.41 -8.19 -4.10
C LYS A 2 20.00 -8.55 -4.58
N ILE A 3 19.04 -7.62 -4.42
CA ILE A 3 17.62 -7.89 -4.65
C ILE A 3 17.08 -6.97 -5.74
N LEU A 4 16.41 -7.55 -6.75
CA LEU A 4 15.65 -6.81 -7.74
C LEU A 4 14.20 -6.66 -7.25
N ILE A 5 13.72 -5.43 -7.13
CA ILE A 5 12.39 -5.12 -6.61
C ILE A 5 11.53 -4.49 -7.70
N LEU A 6 10.40 -5.12 -8.01
CA LEU A 6 9.31 -4.50 -8.78
C LEU A 6 8.27 -4.00 -7.78
N CYS A 7 8.07 -2.70 -7.67
CA CYS A 7 7.14 -2.12 -6.69
C CYS A 7 6.04 -1.29 -7.34
N SER A 8 4.96 -1.01 -6.62
CA SER A 8 3.81 -0.26 -7.14
C SER A 8 4.20 1.12 -7.65
N THR A 9 4.78 1.96 -6.81
CA THR A 9 5.24 3.32 -7.15
C THR A 9 6.22 3.85 -6.09
N LEU A 10 7.12 4.73 -6.50
CA LEU A 10 8.03 5.45 -5.61
C LEU A 10 7.58 6.90 -5.32
N ASP A 11 6.46 7.34 -5.91
CA ASP A 11 5.98 8.70 -5.85
C ASP A 11 5.36 9.04 -4.48
N LEU A 12 6.07 9.81 -3.66
CA LEU A 12 5.62 10.34 -2.37
C LEU A 12 4.76 11.60 -2.47
N THR A 13 4.59 12.18 -3.66
CA THR A 13 3.80 13.41 -3.82
C THR A 13 2.31 13.17 -3.65
N LYS A 14 1.85 11.92 -3.76
CA LYS A 14 0.48 11.54 -3.45
C LYS A 14 0.32 11.40 -1.94
N PRO A 15 -0.52 12.23 -1.28
CA PRO A 15 -0.59 12.29 0.18
C PRO A 15 -1.16 11.02 0.84
N PHE A 16 -1.72 10.09 0.05
CA PHE A 16 -2.25 8.82 0.53
C PHE A 16 -1.85 7.67 -0.37
N GLY A 17 -1.32 6.62 0.24
CA GLY A 17 -0.93 5.38 -0.44
C GLY A 17 0.01 4.57 0.43
N ALA A 18 0.32 3.37 0.02
CA ALA A 18 1.29 2.50 0.68
C ALA A 18 2.76 2.94 0.42
N THR A 19 2.98 3.99 -0.38
CA THR A 19 4.33 4.43 -0.77
C THR A 19 5.23 4.78 0.42
N PRO A 20 4.76 5.48 1.48
CA PRO A 20 5.60 5.71 2.66
C PRO A 20 6.04 4.42 3.35
N SER A 21 5.15 3.43 3.50
CA SER A 21 5.50 2.11 4.06
C SER A 21 6.48 1.36 3.17
N LEU A 22 6.32 1.44 1.85
CA LEU A 22 7.26 0.88 0.89
C LEU A 22 8.66 1.50 1.03
N TRP A 23 8.75 2.82 1.14
CA TRP A 23 10.04 3.50 1.33
C TRP A 23 10.75 3.05 2.61
N GLN A 24 10.01 2.92 3.71
CA GLN A 24 10.55 2.39 4.97
C GLN A 24 11.07 0.96 4.82
N LEU A 25 10.31 0.11 4.13
CA LEU A 25 10.71 -1.27 3.88
C LEU A 25 11.99 -1.34 3.05
N LEU A 26 12.09 -0.54 1.98
CA LEU A 26 13.29 -0.48 1.14
C LEU A 26 14.50 0.05 1.90
N LYS A 27 14.31 1.11 2.73
CA LYS A 27 15.36 1.62 3.62
C LYS A 27 15.81 0.54 4.60
N GLY A 28 14.87 -0.17 5.24
CA GLY A 28 15.20 -1.26 6.17
C GLY A 28 16.01 -2.38 5.52
N PHE A 29 15.68 -2.80 4.30
CA PHE A 29 16.51 -3.76 3.57
C PHE A 29 17.94 -3.25 3.33
N TYR A 30 18.08 -1.97 2.98
CA TYR A 30 19.41 -1.37 2.80
C TYR A 30 20.20 -1.35 4.12
N GLU A 31 19.57 -0.98 5.23
CA GLU A 31 20.19 -0.94 6.56
C GLU A 31 20.61 -2.32 7.06
N GLU A 32 19.89 -3.38 6.65
CA GLU A 32 20.28 -4.79 6.85
C GLU A 32 21.37 -5.27 5.87
N GLY A 33 21.98 -4.38 5.10
CA GLY A 33 23.10 -4.67 4.21
C GLY A 33 22.71 -5.29 2.85
N HIS A 34 21.48 -5.08 2.40
CA HIS A 34 21.06 -5.52 1.07
C HIS A 34 21.30 -4.44 0.02
N GLU A 35 21.75 -4.84 -1.17
CA GLU A 35 21.82 -3.98 -2.35
C GLU A 35 20.51 -4.07 -3.12
N LEU A 36 19.89 -2.91 -3.38
CA LEU A 36 18.55 -2.85 -3.98
C LEU A 36 18.57 -2.20 -5.36
N ILE A 37 17.94 -2.88 -6.33
CA ILE A 37 17.61 -2.34 -7.63
C ILE A 37 16.10 -2.31 -7.76
N VAL A 38 15.52 -1.13 -7.99
CA VAL A 38 14.07 -0.93 -7.93
C VAL A 38 13.50 -0.50 -9.27
N ILE A 39 12.47 -1.22 -9.73
CA ILE A 39 11.69 -0.89 -10.93
C ILE A 39 10.29 -0.48 -10.45
N PRO A 40 9.85 0.76 -10.60
CA PRO A 40 8.47 1.13 -10.29
C PRO A 40 7.52 0.66 -11.41
N TYR A 41 6.39 0.08 -11.01
CA TYR A 41 5.32 -0.30 -11.94
C TYR A 41 4.56 0.93 -12.47
N HIS A 42 4.37 1.94 -11.61
CA HIS A 42 3.79 3.24 -11.95
C HIS A 42 4.73 4.38 -11.57
N GLY A 43 4.67 5.47 -12.34
CA GLY A 43 5.44 6.68 -12.05
C GLY A 43 6.90 6.59 -12.50
N HIS A 44 7.69 7.56 -12.08
CA HIS A 44 9.11 7.70 -12.38
C HIS A 44 9.99 6.79 -11.53
N ALA A 45 11.17 6.46 -12.06
CA ALA A 45 12.28 5.99 -11.26
C ALA A 45 12.78 7.11 -10.33
N ILE A 46 13.07 6.76 -9.09
CA ILE A 46 13.63 7.68 -8.08
C ILE A 46 14.83 7.00 -7.45
N ASN A 47 16.02 7.56 -7.66
CA ASN A 47 17.23 7.11 -7.01
C ASN A 47 17.37 7.75 -5.62
N THR A 48 17.92 6.99 -4.69
CA THR A 48 18.20 7.45 -3.32
C THR A 48 19.58 6.93 -2.89
N LEU A 49 19.98 7.21 -1.64
CA LEU A 49 21.14 6.58 -1.03
C LEU A 49 20.91 5.08 -0.74
N TRP A 50 19.66 4.64 -0.66
CA TRP A 50 19.26 3.30 -0.23
C TRP A 50 19.04 2.33 -1.38
N TRP A 51 18.75 2.84 -2.57
CA TRP A 51 18.55 2.03 -3.77
C TRP A 51 18.83 2.78 -5.06
N ARG A 52 19.16 2.03 -6.08
CA ARG A 52 19.20 2.49 -7.47
C ARG A 52 17.89 2.10 -8.17
N SER A 53 17.33 3.00 -8.93
CA SER A 53 16.12 2.72 -9.71
C SER A 53 16.42 2.55 -11.20
N VAL A 54 15.67 1.64 -11.82
CA VAL A 54 15.59 1.49 -13.28
C VAL A 54 14.29 2.12 -13.75
N GLN A 55 14.33 2.83 -14.87
CA GLN A 55 13.17 3.55 -15.40
C GLN A 55 12.01 2.60 -15.71
N ASN A 56 10.81 3.03 -15.31
CA ASN A 56 9.58 2.34 -15.67
C ASN A 56 9.40 2.32 -17.19
N PRO A 57 9.38 1.15 -17.85
CA PRO A 57 9.27 1.05 -19.30
C PRO A 57 7.89 1.44 -19.83
N ASN A 58 6.89 1.58 -18.96
CA ASN A 58 5.51 1.93 -19.30
C ASN A 58 5.11 3.31 -18.78
N TYR A 59 6.09 4.17 -18.46
CA TYR A 59 5.80 5.48 -17.87
C TYR A 59 4.88 6.35 -18.73
N TYR A 60 5.17 6.48 -20.01
CA TYR A 60 4.38 7.34 -20.91
C TYR A 60 2.98 6.81 -21.16
N GLU A 61 2.83 5.48 -21.29
CA GLU A 61 1.53 4.83 -21.42
C GLU A 61 0.69 5.00 -20.15
N GLY A 62 1.30 4.91 -18.99
CA GLY A 62 0.63 5.18 -17.71
C GLY A 62 0.13 6.62 -17.62
N VAL A 63 0.96 7.59 -18.00
CA VAL A 63 0.57 9.01 -18.02
C VAL A 63 -0.56 9.27 -19.03
N ALA A 64 -0.49 8.67 -20.22
CA ALA A 64 -1.54 8.80 -21.24
C ALA A 64 -2.87 8.19 -20.74
N MET A 65 -2.82 7.01 -20.13
CA MET A 65 -4.00 6.36 -19.56
C MET A 65 -4.61 7.20 -18.45
N ASP A 66 -3.82 7.74 -17.53
CA ASP A 66 -4.30 8.60 -16.44
C ASP A 66 -4.99 9.87 -16.99
N LYS A 67 -4.46 10.46 -18.07
CA LYS A 67 -5.10 11.61 -18.75
C LYS A 67 -6.45 11.21 -19.34
N ILE A 68 -6.51 10.10 -20.06
CA ILE A 68 -7.77 9.59 -20.67
C ILE A 68 -8.81 9.34 -19.58
N LEU A 69 -8.42 8.68 -18.47
CA LEU A 69 -9.34 8.37 -17.39
C LEU A 69 -9.90 9.62 -16.69
N ARG A 70 -9.08 10.67 -16.56
CA ARG A 70 -9.53 11.96 -16.02
C ARG A 70 -10.56 12.63 -16.92
N LEU A 71 -10.41 12.54 -18.24
CA LEU A 71 -11.40 13.08 -19.20
C LEU A 71 -12.79 12.44 -19.05
N PHE A 72 -12.84 11.17 -18.64
CA PHE A 72 -14.09 10.46 -18.40
C PHE A 72 -14.62 10.58 -16.96
N ASN A 73 -14.06 11.47 -16.12
CA ASN A 73 -14.41 11.66 -14.70
C ASN A 73 -14.46 10.34 -13.90
N LYS A 74 -13.74 9.32 -14.35
CA LYS A 74 -13.67 8.03 -13.68
C LYS A 74 -12.45 8.03 -12.75
N PRO A 75 -12.65 7.96 -11.43
CA PRO A 75 -11.52 7.82 -10.53
C PRO A 75 -10.77 6.53 -10.87
N SER A 76 -9.45 6.59 -10.93
CA SER A 76 -8.56 5.48 -11.29
C SER A 76 -8.84 4.17 -10.51
N ARG A 77 -9.42 4.26 -9.32
CA ARG A 77 -9.86 3.13 -8.49
C ARG A 77 -11.01 2.31 -9.09
N ARG A 78 -11.89 2.90 -9.91
CA ARG A 78 -12.95 2.15 -10.59
C ARG A 78 -12.45 1.39 -11.81
N VAL A 79 -11.31 1.78 -12.33
CA VAL A 79 -10.72 1.20 -13.55
C VAL A 79 -10.22 -0.22 -13.30
N SER A 80 -9.69 -0.52 -12.11
CA SER A 80 -9.27 -1.88 -11.76
C SER A 80 -10.41 -2.91 -11.74
N ARG A 81 -11.66 -2.45 -11.71
CA ARG A 81 -12.86 -3.30 -11.79
C ARG A 81 -13.27 -3.62 -13.23
N ILE A 82 -12.69 -2.97 -14.22
CA ILE A 82 -13.01 -3.20 -15.62
C ILE A 82 -12.26 -4.46 -16.09
N SER A 83 -13.00 -5.50 -16.41
CA SER A 83 -12.49 -6.85 -16.68
C SER A 83 -11.44 -6.93 -17.81
N PHE A 84 -11.42 -5.99 -18.74
CA PHE A 84 -10.47 -6.00 -19.86
C PHE A 84 -9.12 -5.32 -19.56
N ILE A 85 -9.01 -4.50 -18.49
CA ILE A 85 -7.73 -3.84 -18.15
C ILE A 85 -6.59 -4.83 -17.89
N PRO A 86 -6.78 -5.91 -17.11
CA PRO A 86 -5.74 -6.92 -16.98
C PRO A 86 -5.32 -7.54 -18.31
N ILE A 87 -6.25 -7.70 -19.25
CA ILE A 87 -5.95 -8.25 -20.58
C ILE A 87 -5.06 -7.28 -21.36
N ILE A 88 -5.43 -6.01 -21.43
CA ILE A 88 -4.63 -4.96 -22.09
C ILE A 88 -3.25 -4.85 -21.46
N ALA A 89 -3.16 -4.84 -20.13
CA ALA A 89 -1.88 -4.77 -19.42
C ALA A 89 -1.00 -5.99 -19.72
N ARG A 90 -1.58 -7.19 -19.83
CA ARG A 90 -0.83 -8.40 -20.23
C ARG A 90 -0.25 -8.29 -21.63
N LEU A 91 -0.94 -7.61 -22.53
CA LEU A 91 -0.49 -7.44 -23.91
C LEU A 91 0.54 -6.32 -24.07
N LEU A 92 0.38 -5.20 -23.39
CA LEU A 92 1.19 -3.99 -23.58
C LEU A 92 2.24 -3.81 -22.48
N THR A 93 1.86 -3.94 -21.22
CA THR A 93 2.72 -3.62 -20.07
C THR A 93 3.67 -4.77 -19.73
N LYS A 94 3.14 -6.00 -19.68
CA LYS A 94 3.92 -7.18 -19.30
C LYS A 94 5.13 -7.45 -20.19
N PRO A 95 5.06 -7.37 -21.54
CA PRO A 95 6.23 -7.59 -22.39
C PRO A 95 7.37 -6.61 -22.14
N LYS A 96 7.05 -5.34 -21.91
CA LYS A 96 8.03 -4.29 -21.62
C LYS A 96 8.67 -4.49 -20.24
N LEU A 97 7.86 -4.85 -19.22
CA LEU A 97 8.38 -5.22 -17.90
C LEU A 97 9.31 -6.43 -17.98
N TYR A 98 8.92 -7.47 -18.72
CA TYR A 98 9.77 -8.64 -18.92
C TYR A 98 11.11 -8.24 -19.53
N LYS A 99 11.09 -7.44 -20.60
CA LYS A 99 12.31 -6.99 -21.28
C LYS A 99 13.25 -6.27 -20.30
N ILE A 100 12.76 -5.27 -19.57
CA ILE A 100 13.60 -4.50 -18.63
C ILE A 100 14.12 -5.34 -17.47
N ILE A 101 13.32 -6.28 -16.95
CA ILE A 101 13.76 -7.21 -15.91
C ILE A 101 14.90 -8.08 -16.43
N ILE A 102 14.77 -8.68 -17.62
CA ILE A 102 15.81 -9.52 -18.21
C ILE A 102 17.08 -8.72 -18.54
N GLU A 103 16.94 -7.50 -19.05
CA GLU A 103 18.08 -6.60 -19.29
C GLU A 103 18.80 -6.27 -17.97
N THR A 104 18.04 -5.98 -16.91
CA THR A 104 18.62 -5.73 -15.58
C THR A 104 19.33 -6.96 -15.04
N LEU A 105 18.73 -8.16 -15.14
CA LEU A 105 19.35 -9.42 -14.71
C LEU A 105 20.63 -9.74 -15.49
N ARG A 106 20.76 -9.32 -16.75
CA ARG A 106 21.98 -9.50 -17.55
C ARG A 106 23.07 -8.50 -17.19
N GLN A 107 22.69 -7.26 -16.90
CA GLN A 107 23.63 -6.19 -16.57
C GLN A 107 24.15 -6.29 -15.15
N GLU A 108 23.27 -6.70 -14.24
CA GLU A 108 23.55 -6.80 -12.81
C GLU A 108 23.87 -8.25 -12.44
N LYS A 109 25.14 -8.49 -12.17
CA LYS A 109 25.58 -9.80 -11.69
C LYS A 109 25.11 -10.04 -10.26
N ASN A 110 24.85 -11.30 -9.92
CA ASN A 110 24.58 -11.77 -8.55
C ASN A 110 23.27 -11.23 -7.93
N ILE A 111 22.23 -11.01 -8.73
CA ILE A 111 20.88 -10.85 -8.18
C ILE A 111 20.43 -12.19 -7.62
N GLU A 112 20.14 -12.22 -6.32
CA GLU A 112 19.83 -13.43 -5.57
C GLU A 112 18.32 -13.66 -5.38
N ALA A 113 17.51 -12.59 -5.48
CA ALA A 113 16.05 -12.68 -5.38
C ALA A 113 15.36 -11.58 -6.18
N ILE A 114 14.12 -11.85 -6.59
CA ILE A 114 13.21 -10.85 -7.14
C ILE A 114 12.04 -10.70 -6.15
N MET A 115 11.74 -9.48 -5.72
CA MET A 115 10.59 -9.19 -4.89
C MET A 115 9.61 -8.29 -5.65
N MET A 116 8.34 -8.69 -5.70
CA MET A 116 7.25 -7.92 -6.30
C MET A 116 6.35 -7.37 -5.20
N ILE A 117 6.33 -6.05 -4.98
CA ILE A 117 5.66 -5.42 -3.84
C ILE A 117 4.47 -4.60 -4.30
N ALA A 118 3.27 -4.98 -3.85
CA ALA A 118 2.01 -4.29 -4.13
C ALA A 118 1.76 -4.02 -5.63
N VAL A 119 2.13 -4.96 -6.49
CA VAL A 119 1.90 -4.90 -7.94
C VAL A 119 0.69 -5.74 -8.35
N PRO A 120 -0.04 -5.37 -9.42
CA PRO A 120 -1.24 -6.09 -9.83
C PRO A 120 -0.89 -7.41 -10.52
N LEU A 121 -0.91 -8.52 -9.77
CA LEU A 121 -0.52 -9.85 -10.25
C LEU A 121 -1.32 -10.31 -11.46
N ASN A 122 -2.61 -9.99 -11.50
CA ASN A 122 -3.47 -10.33 -12.64
C ASN A 122 -3.09 -9.60 -13.94
N GLN A 123 -2.38 -8.48 -13.86
CA GLN A 123 -1.89 -7.75 -15.04
C GLN A 123 -0.56 -8.31 -15.56
N ILE A 124 0.20 -9.00 -14.71
CA ILE A 124 1.50 -9.57 -15.04
C ILE A 124 1.51 -11.11 -15.03
N LYS A 125 0.34 -11.75 -15.06
CA LYS A 125 0.21 -13.21 -15.08
C LYS A 125 1.13 -13.85 -16.13
N GLY A 126 1.87 -14.88 -15.74
CA GLY A 126 2.86 -15.58 -16.55
C GLY A 126 4.26 -14.92 -16.55
N LEU A 127 4.42 -13.73 -15.93
CA LEU A 127 5.71 -13.05 -15.91
C LEU A 127 6.74 -13.79 -15.06
N ALA A 128 6.37 -14.19 -13.84
CA ALA A 128 7.26 -14.87 -12.93
C ALA A 128 7.71 -16.23 -13.53
N ASN A 129 6.80 -17.03 -14.04
CA ASN A 129 7.12 -18.28 -14.72
C ASN A 129 8.05 -18.07 -15.92
N LYS A 130 7.85 -16.99 -16.69
CA LYS A 130 8.72 -16.70 -17.85
C LYS A 130 10.13 -16.32 -17.42
N ILE A 131 10.29 -15.61 -16.31
CA ILE A 131 11.61 -15.29 -15.74
C ILE A 131 12.29 -16.57 -15.22
N LYS A 132 11.57 -17.39 -14.45
CA LYS A 132 12.09 -18.64 -13.86
C LYS A 132 12.58 -19.65 -14.89
N LYS A 133 12.00 -19.65 -16.11
CA LYS A 133 12.50 -20.50 -17.21
C LYS A 133 13.92 -20.17 -17.67
N GLN A 134 14.41 -18.95 -17.39
CA GLN A 134 15.73 -18.49 -17.80
C GLN A 134 16.70 -18.31 -16.63
N TYR A 135 16.17 -18.04 -15.44
CA TYR A 135 16.95 -17.73 -14.24
C TYR A 135 16.40 -18.50 -13.05
N ALA A 136 17.25 -19.27 -12.40
CA ALA A 136 16.92 -20.01 -11.17
C ALA A 136 16.94 -19.08 -9.94
N ILE A 137 16.15 -17.99 -9.98
CA ILE A 137 16.09 -16.97 -8.93
C ILE A 137 14.72 -17.05 -8.27
N PRO A 138 14.62 -17.06 -6.92
CA PRO A 138 13.34 -17.03 -6.23
C PRO A 138 12.60 -15.72 -6.49
N ILE A 139 11.27 -15.82 -6.71
CA ILE A 139 10.39 -14.69 -6.94
C ILE A 139 9.32 -14.66 -5.86
N ILE A 140 9.35 -13.61 -5.05
CA ILE A 140 8.47 -13.42 -3.90
C ILE A 140 7.49 -12.29 -4.21
N HIS A 141 6.23 -12.45 -3.82
CA HIS A 141 5.25 -11.35 -3.84
C HIS A 141 4.95 -10.89 -2.42
N TYR A 142 4.97 -9.57 -2.19
CA TYR A 142 4.50 -8.96 -0.96
C TYR A 142 3.29 -8.07 -1.24
N ASP A 143 2.12 -8.50 -0.77
CA ASP A 143 0.87 -7.74 -0.89
C ASP A 143 0.65 -6.91 0.39
N LEU A 144 0.55 -5.60 0.24
CA LEU A 144 0.35 -4.65 1.34
C LEU A 144 -1.13 -4.35 1.63
N ASP A 145 -2.06 -4.86 0.81
CA ASP A 145 -3.49 -4.54 0.87
C ASP A 145 -4.39 -5.74 1.21
N VAL A 146 -3.82 -6.94 1.39
CA VAL A 146 -4.58 -8.10 1.89
C VAL A 146 -5.14 -7.76 3.30
N PRO A 147 -6.43 -8.05 3.59
CA PRO A 147 -7.38 -8.90 2.84
C PRO A 147 -8.15 -8.18 1.72
N THR A 148 -8.02 -6.88 1.55
CA THR A 148 -8.87 -6.12 0.63
C THR A 148 -8.61 -6.41 -0.85
N SER A 149 -7.47 -7.01 -1.18
CA SER A 149 -7.14 -7.47 -2.54
C SER A 149 -7.68 -8.87 -2.86
N LEU A 150 -8.15 -9.62 -1.86
CA LEU A 150 -8.67 -10.98 -2.03
C LEU A 150 -10.03 -11.01 -2.74
N PRO A 151 -10.29 -12.01 -3.58
CA PRO A 151 -11.56 -12.16 -4.28
C PRO A 151 -12.78 -12.33 -3.35
N SER A 152 -12.66 -13.02 -2.23
CA SER A 152 -13.72 -13.21 -1.23
C SER A 152 -14.22 -11.88 -0.66
N HIS A 153 -13.35 -10.90 -0.57
CA HIS A 153 -13.68 -9.54 -0.15
C HIS A 153 -14.02 -8.61 -1.32
N GLY A 154 -14.31 -9.18 -2.50
CA GLY A 154 -14.71 -8.46 -3.69
C GLY A 154 -13.61 -7.68 -4.37
N GLY A 155 -12.33 -7.92 -4.02
CA GLY A 155 -11.19 -7.17 -4.57
C GLY A 155 -11.37 -5.66 -4.41
N PHE A 156 -11.85 -5.24 -3.26
CA PHE A 156 -12.45 -3.92 -3.03
C PHE A 156 -11.53 -2.75 -3.43
N THR A 157 -10.24 -2.87 -3.12
CA THR A 157 -9.31 -1.77 -3.41
C THR A 157 -8.73 -1.89 -4.80
N PHE A 158 -8.23 -3.07 -5.17
CA PHE A 158 -7.42 -3.23 -6.37
C PHE A 158 -7.57 -4.61 -6.96
N ASN A 159 -8.47 -5.37 -6.90
CA ASN A 159 -8.74 -6.65 -7.58
C ASN A 159 -7.46 -7.32 -8.21
N TYR A 160 -6.33 -7.21 -7.54
CA TYR A 160 -5.01 -7.57 -8.09
C TYR A 160 -4.79 -9.07 -8.18
N ILE A 161 -5.43 -9.83 -7.29
CA ILE A 161 -5.29 -11.27 -7.17
C ILE A 161 -6.27 -11.99 -8.08
N LYS A 162 -7.48 -11.45 -8.31
CA LYS A 162 -8.49 -12.10 -9.13
C LYS A 162 -7.99 -12.39 -10.55
N GLY A 163 -7.89 -13.67 -10.88
CA GLY A 163 -7.40 -14.13 -12.19
C GLY A 163 -5.89 -14.12 -12.34
N ALA A 164 -5.14 -13.87 -11.28
CA ALA A 164 -3.72 -14.15 -11.18
C ALA A 164 -3.47 -15.66 -11.05
N ASP A 165 -2.22 -16.06 -11.12
CA ASP A 165 -1.76 -17.39 -10.82
C ASP A 165 -0.73 -17.30 -9.69
N LEU A 166 -1.15 -17.60 -8.48
CA LEU A 166 -0.29 -17.48 -7.30
C LEU A 166 0.79 -18.56 -7.23
N SER A 167 0.62 -19.66 -7.96
CA SER A 167 1.62 -20.73 -8.04
C SER A 167 2.90 -20.33 -8.77
N GLU A 168 2.89 -19.18 -9.47
CA GLU A 168 4.09 -18.63 -10.12
C GLU A 168 5.15 -18.14 -9.12
N TYR A 169 4.74 -17.85 -7.87
CA TYR A 169 5.61 -17.26 -6.84
C TYR A 169 6.11 -18.33 -5.88
N ASP A 170 7.36 -18.18 -5.41
CA ASP A 170 7.94 -19.11 -4.44
C ASP A 170 7.36 -18.86 -3.05
N SER A 171 7.05 -17.60 -2.73
CA SER A 171 6.35 -17.25 -1.50
C SER A 171 5.48 -16.00 -1.73
N ILE A 172 4.34 -15.94 -1.02
CA ILE A 172 3.47 -14.78 -0.92
C ILE A 172 3.53 -14.26 0.52
N ILE A 173 3.88 -12.99 0.69
CA ILE A 173 3.95 -12.35 2.01
C ILE A 173 2.77 -11.40 2.15
N VAL A 174 2.08 -11.46 3.29
CA VAL A 174 0.90 -10.63 3.58
C VAL A 174 0.89 -10.15 5.04
N PRO A 175 0.21 -9.03 5.36
CA PRO A 175 0.11 -8.53 6.73
C PRO A 175 -1.11 -9.10 7.49
N SER A 176 -1.56 -10.34 7.19
CA SER A 176 -2.79 -10.89 7.74
C SER A 176 -2.74 -12.42 7.84
N GLU A 177 -2.82 -12.97 9.05
CA GLU A 177 -2.86 -14.43 9.28
C GLU A 177 -4.15 -15.06 8.74
N GLY A 178 -5.29 -14.44 8.99
CA GLY A 178 -6.58 -14.93 8.55
C GLY A 178 -6.75 -15.02 7.03
N SER A 179 -5.82 -14.45 6.27
CA SER A 179 -5.82 -14.50 4.80
C SER A 179 -5.03 -15.68 4.21
N ILE A 180 -4.26 -16.40 5.02
CA ILE A 180 -3.35 -17.45 4.55
C ILE A 180 -4.09 -18.61 3.90
N THR A 181 -5.21 -19.04 4.50
CA THR A 181 -6.01 -20.16 3.97
C THR A 181 -6.52 -19.86 2.57
N GLU A 182 -7.13 -18.69 2.37
CA GLU A 182 -7.63 -18.29 1.04
C GLU A 182 -6.50 -18.17 0.00
N LEU A 183 -5.34 -17.64 0.39
CA LEU A 183 -4.20 -17.56 -0.52
C LEU A 183 -3.72 -18.94 -0.98
N LYS A 184 -3.71 -19.94 -0.08
CA LYS A 184 -3.37 -21.33 -0.42
C LYS A 184 -4.44 -21.94 -1.34
N GLU A 185 -5.72 -21.71 -1.08
CA GLU A 185 -6.82 -22.14 -1.94
C GLU A 185 -6.75 -21.50 -3.35
N LEU A 186 -6.24 -20.27 -3.43
CA LEU A 186 -5.96 -19.57 -4.69
C LEU A 186 -4.67 -20.03 -5.39
N GLY A 187 -3.98 -21.03 -4.83
CA GLY A 187 -2.81 -21.67 -5.44
C GLY A 187 -1.45 -21.18 -4.97
N ALA A 188 -1.37 -20.37 -3.90
CA ALA A 188 -0.08 -20.01 -3.32
C ALA A 188 0.63 -21.24 -2.76
N ARG A 189 1.88 -21.50 -3.20
CA ARG A 189 2.69 -22.64 -2.73
C ARG A 189 3.14 -22.45 -1.30
N ASP A 190 3.57 -21.25 -0.97
CA ASP A 190 3.96 -20.81 0.36
C ASP A 190 3.34 -19.43 0.62
N ALA A 191 2.78 -19.23 1.81
CA ALA A 191 2.22 -17.96 2.22
C ALA A 191 2.65 -17.66 3.66
N LYS A 192 3.22 -16.47 3.86
CA LYS A 192 3.81 -16.04 5.13
C LYS A 192 3.21 -14.73 5.59
N VAL A 193 3.18 -14.55 6.90
CA VAL A 193 2.74 -13.31 7.53
C VAL A 193 3.95 -12.48 7.93
N VAL A 194 3.94 -11.21 7.50
CA VAL A 194 4.85 -10.18 8.00
C VAL A 194 4.01 -8.94 8.24
N HIS A 195 3.84 -8.59 9.49
CA HIS A 195 3.10 -7.39 9.89
C HIS A 195 3.87 -6.12 9.49
N PHE A 196 3.14 -5.00 9.41
CA PHE A 196 3.77 -3.71 9.17
C PHE A 196 4.76 -3.36 10.28
N GLY A 197 5.90 -2.87 9.85
CA GLY A 197 6.86 -2.18 10.71
C GLY A 197 6.78 -0.66 10.54
N VAL A 198 7.63 0.02 11.27
CA VAL A 198 7.78 1.47 11.21
C VAL A 198 9.24 1.85 11.39
N ASP A 199 9.70 2.84 10.64
CA ASP A 199 11.01 3.44 10.81
C ASP A 199 10.95 4.44 11.99
N PRO A 200 11.61 4.15 13.13
CA PRO A 200 11.56 5.02 14.31
C PRO A 200 12.32 6.34 14.13
N ASP A 201 13.20 6.45 13.16
CA ASP A 201 13.87 7.72 12.84
C ASP A 201 12.96 8.68 12.09
N VAL A 202 12.08 8.14 11.26
CA VAL A 202 11.07 8.92 10.54
C VAL A 202 9.88 9.24 11.44
N TYR A 203 9.38 8.24 12.18
CA TYR A 203 8.21 8.34 13.04
C TYR A 203 8.61 8.47 14.51
N LYS A 204 9.31 9.53 14.85
CA LYS A 204 9.69 9.85 16.23
C LYS A 204 8.83 10.98 16.80
N PRO A 205 8.68 11.03 18.12
CA PRO A 205 7.95 12.13 18.77
C PRO A 205 8.59 13.47 18.46
N ILE A 206 7.75 14.50 18.39
CA ILE A 206 8.20 15.90 18.34
C ILE A 206 7.53 16.66 19.48
N THR A 207 8.26 17.58 20.08
CA THR A 207 7.74 18.44 21.13
C THR A 207 6.95 19.57 20.52
N VAL A 208 5.62 19.49 20.66
CA VAL A 208 4.67 20.48 20.14
C VAL A 208 3.52 20.69 21.12
N LYS A 209 2.89 21.85 21.05
CA LYS A 209 1.70 22.14 21.87
C LYS A 209 0.55 21.23 21.43
N LYS A 210 -0.12 20.57 22.40
CA LYS A 210 -1.35 19.80 22.17
C LYS A 210 -2.53 20.78 22.03
N ASP A 211 -2.97 21.05 20.81
CA ASP A 211 -4.04 22.00 20.50
C ASP A 211 -5.18 21.39 19.67
N ILE A 212 -5.16 20.08 19.48
CA ILE A 212 -6.21 19.26 18.86
C ILE A 212 -6.63 18.20 19.86
N ASP A 213 -7.93 18.05 20.13
CA ASP A 213 -8.38 17.02 21.05
C ASP A 213 -8.43 15.65 20.35
N PHE A 214 -9.09 15.57 19.18
CA PHE A 214 -9.21 14.34 18.40
C PHE A 214 -8.77 14.58 16.96
N LEU A 215 -7.91 13.71 16.44
CA LEU A 215 -7.46 13.74 15.05
C LEU A 215 -7.78 12.44 14.34
N PHE A 216 -8.44 12.52 13.21
CA PHE A 216 -8.48 11.45 12.22
C PHE A 216 -7.72 11.87 10.97
N PHE A 217 -6.81 11.01 10.53
CA PHE A 217 -6.08 11.17 9.28
C PHE A 217 -6.17 9.89 8.44
N GLY A 218 -6.89 9.96 7.31
CA GLY A 218 -7.05 8.80 6.44
C GLY A 218 -8.10 8.98 5.36
N ASN A 219 -8.24 7.98 4.51
CA ASN A 219 -9.32 7.97 3.53
C ASN A 219 -10.64 7.59 4.20
N GLY A 220 -11.73 8.23 3.79
CA GLY A 220 -13.08 7.84 4.16
C GLY A 220 -13.62 6.70 3.28
N GLY A 221 -14.80 6.89 2.73
CA GLY A 221 -15.51 5.94 1.88
C GLY A 221 -16.40 4.98 2.66
N SER A 222 -17.21 4.22 1.91
CA SER A 222 -18.25 3.34 2.49
C SER A 222 -17.72 2.30 3.47
N SER A 223 -16.50 1.81 3.26
CA SER A 223 -15.86 0.80 4.12
C SER A 223 -15.43 1.30 5.51
N ARG A 224 -15.58 2.59 5.78
CA ARG A 224 -15.31 3.21 7.08
C ARG A 224 -16.48 4.03 7.60
N ALA A 225 -17.54 4.20 6.82
CA ALA A 225 -18.63 5.12 7.11
C ALA A 225 -19.25 4.87 8.50
N LYS A 226 -19.51 3.61 8.87
CA LYS A 226 -20.03 3.21 10.17
C LYS A 226 -19.13 3.67 11.31
N ASN A 227 -17.83 3.36 11.22
CA ASN A 227 -16.86 3.67 12.27
C ASN A 227 -16.55 5.18 12.32
N LEU A 228 -16.52 5.88 11.18
CA LEU A 228 -16.39 7.34 11.14
C LEU A 228 -17.57 8.02 11.79
N LYS A 229 -18.79 7.52 11.54
CA LYS A 229 -19.98 8.03 12.21
C LYS A 229 -19.86 7.87 13.73
N MET A 230 -19.57 6.68 14.22
CA MET A 230 -19.47 6.36 15.65
C MET A 230 -18.35 7.13 16.36
N MET A 231 -17.19 7.29 15.73
CA MET A 231 -15.99 7.84 16.38
C MET A 231 -15.79 9.34 16.14
N ILE A 232 -16.46 9.91 15.13
CA ILE A 232 -16.27 11.32 14.74
C ILE A 232 -17.60 12.06 14.66
N THR A 233 -18.53 11.64 13.79
CA THR A 233 -19.76 12.40 13.55
C THR A 233 -20.58 12.57 14.82
N ASP A 234 -20.95 11.47 15.45
CA ASP A 234 -21.82 11.49 16.64
C ASP A 234 -21.14 12.21 17.82
N PRO A 235 -19.89 11.89 18.21
CA PRO A 235 -19.22 12.60 19.30
C PRO A 235 -19.02 14.09 19.01
N SER A 236 -18.58 14.47 17.82
CA SER A 236 -18.33 15.87 17.50
C SER A 236 -19.60 16.73 17.45
N SER A 237 -20.76 16.09 17.25
CA SER A 237 -22.04 16.78 17.23
C SER A 237 -22.54 17.19 18.63
N VAL A 238 -22.14 16.45 19.67
CA VAL A 238 -22.62 16.64 21.03
C VAL A 238 -21.55 17.15 22.02
N LEU A 239 -20.27 16.82 21.77
CA LEU A 239 -19.17 17.19 22.67
C LEU A 239 -18.50 18.49 22.21
N ASP A 240 -18.13 19.34 23.17
CA ASP A 240 -17.38 20.58 22.92
C ASP A 240 -15.87 20.34 22.93
N TYR A 241 -15.42 19.48 22.04
CA TYR A 241 -14.01 19.18 21.79
C TYR A 241 -13.62 19.51 20.35
N LYS A 242 -12.33 19.76 20.15
CA LYS A 242 -11.78 20.09 18.84
C LYS A 242 -11.47 18.83 18.05
N PHE A 243 -12.43 18.42 17.22
CA PHE A 243 -12.24 17.35 16.23
C PHE A 243 -11.63 17.90 14.95
N VAL A 244 -10.55 17.28 14.49
CA VAL A 244 -9.89 17.60 13.23
C VAL A 244 -9.84 16.35 12.35
N VAL A 245 -10.24 16.51 11.10
CA VAL A 245 -10.26 15.42 10.12
C VAL A 245 -9.47 15.85 8.88
N SER A 246 -8.56 15.01 8.41
CA SER A 246 -7.87 15.21 7.15
C SER A 246 -7.89 13.94 6.33
N GLY A 247 -8.28 14.05 5.06
CA GLY A 247 -8.37 12.87 4.21
C GLY A 247 -9.05 13.10 2.88
N ARG A 248 -9.23 11.99 2.16
CA ARG A 248 -9.96 11.94 0.88
C ARG A 248 -11.21 11.07 1.04
N ASP A 249 -12.14 11.24 0.10
CA ASP A 249 -13.39 10.45 0.05
C ASP A 249 -14.17 10.50 1.39
N LEU A 250 -14.16 11.66 2.03
CA LEU A 250 -14.83 11.92 3.30
C LEU A 250 -16.33 12.22 3.13
N GLY A 251 -16.96 11.80 2.02
CA GLY A 251 -18.33 12.12 1.60
C GLY A 251 -19.46 11.63 2.52
N ILE A 252 -19.27 11.77 3.84
CA ILE A 252 -20.26 11.57 4.89
C ILE A 252 -20.30 12.83 5.75
N ASP A 253 -21.38 13.01 6.48
CA ASP A 253 -21.45 14.02 7.54
C ASP A 253 -20.39 13.74 8.60
N LEU A 254 -19.60 14.73 8.98
CA LEU A 254 -18.55 14.67 9.99
C LEU A 254 -18.88 15.53 11.23
N GLY A 255 -20.14 15.89 11.40
CA GLY A 255 -20.62 16.70 12.51
C GLY A 255 -19.95 18.07 12.53
N ARG A 256 -19.53 18.54 13.72
CA ARG A 256 -18.85 19.83 13.92
C ARG A 256 -17.32 19.76 13.71
N SER A 257 -16.80 18.68 13.11
CA SER A 257 -15.37 18.51 12.91
C SER A 257 -14.79 19.53 11.91
N ARG A 258 -13.61 20.04 12.20
CA ARG A 258 -12.84 20.86 11.26
C ARG A 258 -12.19 19.96 10.21
N ILE A 259 -12.60 20.11 8.95
CA ILE A 259 -12.03 19.39 7.83
C ILE A 259 -10.83 20.15 7.27
N LEU A 260 -9.70 19.50 7.16
CA LEU A 260 -8.47 20.02 6.54
C LEU A 260 -8.18 19.30 5.23
N PRO A 261 -7.44 19.96 4.31
CA PRO A 261 -6.89 19.29 3.15
C PRO A 261 -6.08 18.05 3.56
N PRO A 262 -5.92 17.07 2.66
CA PRO A 262 -5.04 15.93 2.91
C PRO A 262 -3.63 16.39 3.26
N PHE A 263 -3.11 15.93 4.40
CA PHE A 263 -1.74 16.24 4.83
C PHE A 263 -0.71 15.64 3.86
N SER A 264 0.36 16.35 3.62
CA SER A 264 1.57 15.80 3.02
C SER A 264 2.26 14.83 3.99
N PHE A 265 3.18 14.03 3.48
CA PHE A 265 3.96 13.10 4.30
C PHE A 265 4.75 13.81 5.41
N SER A 266 5.24 15.02 5.16
CA SER A 266 5.98 15.82 6.15
C SER A 266 5.09 16.46 7.22
N GLU A 267 3.85 16.78 6.89
CA GLU A 267 2.93 17.49 7.80
C GLU A 267 2.25 16.58 8.82
N TRP A 268 1.85 15.36 8.40
CA TRP A 268 0.99 14.54 9.22
C TRP A 268 1.59 14.17 10.57
N ARG A 269 2.92 13.96 10.67
CA ARG A 269 3.61 13.72 11.94
C ARG A 269 3.39 14.87 12.93
N ASN A 270 3.48 16.12 12.46
CA ASN A 270 3.22 17.29 13.27
C ASN A 270 1.79 17.28 13.79
N PHE A 271 0.81 17.06 12.92
CA PHE A 271 -0.60 17.01 13.33
C PHE A 271 -0.89 15.87 14.29
N CYS A 272 -0.33 14.69 14.09
CA CYS A 272 -0.48 13.57 15.02
C CYS A 272 0.09 13.89 16.41
N CYS A 273 1.27 14.52 16.48
CA CYS A 273 1.87 14.91 17.75
C CYS A 273 1.12 16.08 18.44
N ARG A 274 0.44 16.94 17.68
CA ARG A 274 -0.44 18.00 18.23
C ARG A 274 -1.76 17.49 18.79
N ALA A 275 -2.20 16.30 18.35
CA ALA A 275 -3.43 15.72 18.85
C ALA A 275 -3.24 15.10 20.24
N LYS A 276 -4.24 15.28 21.13
CA LYS A 276 -4.30 14.55 22.41
C LYS A 276 -4.62 13.08 22.15
N ILE A 277 -5.56 12.82 21.23
CA ILE A 277 -6.01 11.49 20.84
C ILE A 277 -6.03 11.39 19.32
N ASN A 278 -5.40 10.34 18.79
CA ASN A 278 -5.42 10.00 17.38
C ASN A 278 -6.38 8.83 17.15
N LEU A 279 -7.29 8.97 16.19
CA LEU A 279 -8.30 7.97 15.88
C LEU A 279 -7.80 7.04 14.78
N ASN A 280 -7.73 5.74 15.08
CA ASN A 280 -7.47 4.70 14.09
C ASN A 280 -8.80 4.08 13.66
N VAL A 281 -9.32 4.52 12.52
CA VAL A 281 -10.57 4.00 11.95
C VAL A 281 -10.24 2.96 10.89
N VAL A 282 -10.39 1.70 11.25
CA VAL A 282 -10.07 0.56 10.38
C VAL A 282 -11.20 0.35 9.35
N ARG A 283 -10.87 -0.16 8.16
CA ARG A 283 -11.86 -0.58 7.16
C ARG A 283 -12.58 -1.83 7.66
N ASP A 284 -13.88 -1.96 7.39
CA ASP A 284 -14.68 -3.12 7.81
C ASP A 284 -14.05 -4.46 7.38
N LEU A 285 -13.47 -4.52 6.18
CA LEU A 285 -12.80 -5.73 5.70
C LEU A 285 -11.57 -6.12 6.53
N HIS A 286 -10.76 -5.15 6.95
CA HIS A 286 -9.64 -5.40 7.84
C HIS A 286 -10.11 -5.76 9.25
N ALA A 287 -11.22 -5.18 9.69
CA ALA A 287 -11.73 -5.41 11.04
C ALA A 287 -12.19 -6.86 11.28
N ASN A 288 -12.63 -7.55 10.23
CA ASN A 288 -13.25 -8.87 10.30
C ASN A 288 -12.30 -10.02 9.96
N VAL A 289 -11.02 -9.76 9.72
CA VAL A 289 -10.03 -10.80 9.39
C VAL A 289 -8.99 -10.89 10.50
N PHE A 290 -8.79 -12.11 11.02
CA PHE A 290 -7.88 -12.38 12.13
C PHE A 290 -6.46 -11.89 11.84
N SER A 291 -5.83 -11.29 12.86
CA SER A 291 -4.43 -10.85 12.85
C SER A 291 -4.07 -9.99 11.62
N THR A 292 -5.02 -9.15 11.17
CA THR A 292 -4.77 -8.19 10.09
C THR A 292 -4.09 -6.94 10.66
N SER A 293 -2.90 -6.61 10.19
CA SER A 293 -2.24 -5.36 10.59
C SER A 293 -2.44 -4.25 9.56
N THR A 294 -2.36 -3.02 10.03
CA THR A 294 -2.28 -1.80 9.23
C THR A 294 -1.12 -0.96 9.74
N SER A 295 -0.52 -0.11 8.92
CA SER A 295 0.65 0.69 9.31
C SER A 295 0.35 1.72 10.40
N ARG A 296 -0.88 2.26 10.43
CA ARG A 296 -1.25 3.40 11.28
C ARG A 296 -1.00 3.22 12.78
N PRO A 297 -1.38 2.13 13.46
CA PRO A 297 -1.10 1.94 14.87
C PRO A 297 0.39 1.97 15.18
N PHE A 298 1.22 1.35 14.35
CA PHE A 298 2.67 1.32 14.54
C PHE A 298 3.30 2.70 14.38
N GLU A 299 2.89 3.44 13.36
CA GLU A 299 3.32 4.82 13.10
C GLU A 299 2.98 5.75 14.28
N LEU A 300 1.75 5.66 14.80
CA LEU A 300 1.30 6.46 15.94
C LEU A 300 1.99 6.06 17.25
N ALA A 301 2.21 4.76 17.47
CA ALA A 301 2.92 4.25 18.63
C ALA A 301 4.39 4.70 18.65
N ALA A 302 5.09 4.65 17.51
CA ALA A 302 6.46 5.14 17.38
C ALA A 302 6.59 6.63 17.72
N MET A 303 5.56 7.43 17.39
CA MET A 303 5.47 8.84 17.76
C MET A 303 4.98 9.08 19.20
N ARG A 304 4.77 8.02 20.00
CA ARG A 304 4.22 8.09 21.37
C ARG A 304 2.87 8.81 21.43
N CYS A 305 2.06 8.66 20.40
CA CYS A 305 0.71 9.22 20.36
C CYS A 305 -0.28 8.32 21.10
N CYS A 306 -1.23 8.92 21.81
CA CYS A 306 -2.40 8.19 22.30
C CYS A 306 -3.28 7.80 21.12
N VAL A 307 -3.68 6.52 21.04
CA VAL A 307 -4.47 5.96 19.95
C VAL A 307 -5.75 5.36 20.49
N VAL A 308 -6.88 5.77 19.90
CA VAL A 308 -8.18 5.09 20.08
C VAL A 308 -8.56 4.47 18.76
N SER A 309 -8.75 3.15 18.74
CA SER A 309 -9.05 2.39 17.52
C SER A 309 -10.50 1.93 17.49
N SER A 310 -11.09 1.90 16.28
CA SER A 310 -12.27 1.07 16.06
C SER A 310 -11.92 -0.40 16.32
N PRO A 311 -12.86 -1.23 16.84
CA PRO A 311 -12.59 -2.64 17.10
C PRO A 311 -12.16 -3.35 15.81
N TYR A 312 -11.14 -4.23 15.91
CA TYR A 312 -10.77 -5.17 14.86
C TYR A 312 -9.99 -6.37 15.42
N MET A 313 -10.00 -7.48 14.69
CA MET A 313 -9.44 -8.76 15.16
C MET A 313 -7.90 -8.83 15.09
N GLY A 314 -7.22 -7.75 14.78
CA GLY A 314 -5.77 -7.69 14.63
C GLY A 314 -5.04 -7.07 15.83
N LEU A 315 -5.78 -6.59 16.82
CA LEU A 315 -5.22 -6.01 18.06
C LEU A 315 -5.26 -6.99 19.20
#